data_d46ecf5a3e8e4888dff435db89131389
#
_entry.id   d46ecf5a3e8e4888dff435db89131389
#
_cell.length_a   1.000
_cell.length_b   1.000
_cell.length_c   1.000
_cell.angle_alpha   90.00
_cell.angle_beta   90.00
_cell.angle_gamma   90.00
#
_symmetry.space_group_name_H-M   'P 1'
#
loop_
_entity.id
_entity.type
_entity.pdbx_description
1 polymer ?
#
loop_
_entity_poly.entity_id
_entity_poly.type
_entity_poly.pdbx_seq_one_letter_code
_entity_poly.pdbx_strand_id
1 'polypeptide(L)' 'MTYGFVPQNWPAFQRELDERGLSVAEIERVEIRPSTDPSATTIEVVVTARSGRVHTWRQDEAAPVR' A
#
# COMPACT_ATOMS: atom_id res chain seq x y z
N MET A 1 12.10 5.16 11.50
CA MET A 1 10.80 4.79 10.96
C MET A 1 10.86 3.41 10.35
N THR A 2 9.88 2.61 10.65
CA THR A 2 9.89 1.22 10.20
C THR A 2 8.65 0.93 9.38
N TYR A 3 8.85 0.35 8.22
CA TYR A 3 7.76 -0.18 7.42
C TYR A 3 7.72 -1.68 7.63
N GLY A 4 6.54 -2.21 7.87
CA GLY A 4 6.39 -3.65 7.97
C GLY A 4 6.68 -4.33 6.65
N PHE A 5 6.22 -3.74 5.57
CA PHE A 5 6.43 -4.27 4.23
C PHE A 5 6.47 -3.13 3.24
N VAL A 6 7.08 -3.43 2.10
CA VAL A 6 7.07 -2.50 0.98
C VAL A 6 6.28 -3.15 -0.14
N PRO A 7 5.27 -2.48 -0.68
CA PRO A 7 4.50 -3.04 -1.79
C PRO A 7 5.39 -3.32 -2.99
N GLN A 8 5.17 -4.47 -3.62
CA GLN A 8 5.95 -4.82 -4.80
C GLN A 8 5.52 -4.00 -6.01
N ASN A 9 4.23 -3.68 -6.08
CA ASN A 9 3.73 -2.85 -7.17
C ASN A 9 3.79 -1.39 -6.73
N TRP A 10 5.00 -0.86 -6.71
CA TRP A 10 5.22 0.49 -6.24
C TRP A 10 4.50 1.55 -7.08
N PRO A 11 4.44 1.43 -8.41
CA PRO A 11 3.71 2.43 -9.18
C PRO A 11 2.24 2.54 -8.80
N ALA A 12 1.59 1.41 -8.51
CA ALA A 12 0.20 1.45 -8.07
C ALA A 12 0.08 2.11 -6.71
N PHE A 13 1.01 1.79 -5.80
CA PHE A 13 1.03 2.40 -4.48
C PHE A 13 1.20 3.91 -4.59
N GLN A 14 2.14 4.36 -5.41
CA GLN A 14 2.38 5.79 -5.59
C GLN A 14 1.17 6.50 -6.16
N ARG A 15 0.49 5.86 -7.12
CA ARG A 15 -0.70 6.45 -7.70
C ARG A 15 -1.80 6.64 -6.65
N GLU A 16 -1.98 5.65 -5.78
CA GLU A 16 -2.98 5.76 -4.73
C GLU A 16 -2.64 6.89 -3.78
N LEU A 17 -1.38 7.06 -3.45
CA LEU A 17 -0.97 8.18 -2.62
C LEU A 17 -1.26 9.51 -3.30
N ASP A 18 -0.96 9.60 -4.58
CA ASP A 18 -1.16 10.83 -5.34
C ASP A 18 -2.65 11.20 -5.37
N GLU A 19 -3.50 10.20 -5.59
CA GLU A 19 -4.93 10.45 -5.66
C GLU A 19 -5.50 10.92 -4.33
N ARG A 20 -4.84 10.56 -3.24
CA ARG A 20 -5.28 10.96 -1.91
C ARG A 20 -4.57 12.21 -1.41
N GLY A 21 -3.65 12.74 -2.21
CA GLY A 21 -2.91 13.91 -1.81
C GLY A 21 -1.93 13.63 -0.68
N LEU A 22 -1.46 12.40 -0.58
CA LEU A 22 -0.50 12.02 0.45
C LEU A 22 0.91 12.01 -0.12
N SER A 23 1.85 12.53 0.64
CA SER A 23 3.25 12.38 0.30
C SER A 23 3.87 11.31 1.18
N VAL A 24 4.97 10.74 0.69
CA VAL A 24 5.67 9.71 1.45
C VAL A 24 6.12 10.24 2.80
N ALA A 25 6.47 11.53 2.86
CA ALA A 25 6.92 12.13 4.12
C ALA A 25 5.84 12.18 5.17
N GLU A 26 4.57 12.09 4.76
CA GLU A 26 3.45 12.12 5.69
C GLU A 26 3.06 10.75 6.21
N ILE A 27 3.68 9.69 5.68
CA ILE A 27 3.33 8.33 6.07
C ILE A 27 4.10 7.96 7.32
N GLU A 28 3.39 7.52 8.32
CA GLU A 28 4.01 7.01 9.53
C GLU A 28 4.15 5.51 9.48
N ARG A 29 3.19 4.81 8.87
CA ARG A 29 3.18 3.37 8.90
C ARG A 29 2.46 2.82 7.67
N VAL A 30 2.97 1.73 7.14
CA VAL A 30 2.34 0.99 6.05
C VAL A 30 2.20 -0.45 6.48
N GLU A 31 0.98 -0.97 6.36
CA GLU A 31 0.71 -2.38 6.60
C GLU A 31 0.20 -3.00 5.32
N ILE A 32 0.66 -4.21 5.05
CA ILE A 32 0.21 -4.98 3.90
C ILE A 32 -0.50 -6.20 4.43
N ARG A 33 -1.74 -6.41 4.00
CA ARG A 33 -2.51 -7.58 4.37
C ARG A 33 -2.76 -8.41 3.13
N PRO A 34 -2.24 -9.63 3.07
CA PRO A 34 -2.49 -10.46 1.91
C PRO A 34 -3.95 -10.89 1.85
N SER A 35 -4.39 -11.18 0.63
CA SER A 35 -5.72 -11.71 0.44
C SER A 35 -5.82 -13.09 1.07
N THR A 36 -7.02 -13.42 1.56
CA THR A 36 -7.27 -14.77 2.07
C THR A 36 -7.48 -15.77 0.95
N ASP A 37 -7.71 -15.29 -0.26
CA ASP A 37 -7.91 -16.15 -1.41
C ASP A 37 -6.53 -16.44 -2.04
N PRO A 38 -6.07 -17.68 -2.00
CA PRO A 38 -4.72 -17.99 -2.52
C PRO A 38 -4.57 -17.75 -4.01
N SER A 39 -5.66 -17.65 -4.75
CA SER A 39 -5.56 -17.38 -6.18
C SER A 39 -5.60 -15.89 -6.48
N ALA A 40 -5.86 -15.06 -5.50
CA ALA A 40 -5.93 -13.62 -5.72
C ALA A 40 -4.52 -13.03 -5.71
N THR A 41 -4.31 -12.05 -6.57
CA THR A 41 -3.05 -11.33 -6.64
C THR A 41 -3.13 -9.96 -5.99
N THR A 42 -4.26 -9.62 -5.40
CA THR A 42 -4.45 -8.33 -4.77
C THR A 42 -4.10 -8.39 -3.30
N ILE A 43 -3.67 -7.27 -2.79
CA ILE A 43 -3.42 -7.11 -1.36
C ILE A 43 -4.20 -5.91 -0.87
N GLU A 44 -4.39 -5.86 0.43
CA GLU A 44 -4.95 -4.69 1.08
C GLU A 44 -3.82 -3.89 1.70
N VAL A 45 -3.78 -2.61 1.37
CA VAL A 45 -2.75 -1.71 1.90
C VAL A 45 -3.41 -0.79 2.89
N VAL A 46 -2.82 -0.70 4.07
CA VAL A 46 -3.28 0.20 5.12
C VAL A 46 -2.17 1.19 5.41
N VAL A 47 -2.43 2.46 5.19
CA VAL A 47 -1.44 3.51 5.41
C VAL A 47 -1.94 4.40 6.53
N THR A 48 -1.10 4.59 7.53
CA THR A 48 -1.39 5.51 8.62
C THR A 48 -0.54 6.75 8.42
N ALA A 49 -1.20 7.89 8.29
CA ALA A 49 -0.51 9.15 8.16
C ALA A 49 -0.12 9.68 9.53
N ARG A 50 0.82 10.60 9.55
CA ARG A 50 1.27 11.20 10.81
C ARG A 50 0.17 11.97 11.51
N SER A 51 -0.82 12.43 10.74
CA SER A 51 -1.97 13.12 11.32
C SER A 51 -2.91 12.18 12.05
N GLY A 52 -2.71 10.88 11.94
CA GLY A 52 -3.59 9.88 12.52
C GLY A 52 -4.62 9.34 11.55
N ARG A 53 -4.69 9.89 10.35
CA ARG A 53 -5.63 9.38 9.36
C ARG A 53 -5.18 8.05 8.85
N VAL A 54 -6.15 7.18 8.60
CA VAL A 54 -5.89 5.86 8.06
C VAL A 54 -6.52 5.78 6.68
N HIS A 55 -5.73 5.32 5.72
CA HIS A 55 -6.18 5.15 4.34
C HIS A 55 -6.03 3.69 3.97
N THR A 56 -7.04 3.12 3.35
CA THR A 56 -7.04 1.71 3.01
C THR A 56 -7.47 1.57 1.55
N TRP A 57 -6.78 0.70 0.83
CA TRP A 57 -7.17 0.38 -0.54
C TRP A 57 -6.65 -1.00 -0.88
N ARG A 58 -7.12 -1.51 -2.01
CA ARG A 58 -6.63 -2.76 -2.56
C ARG A 58 -5.89 -2.47 -3.85
N GLN A 59 -4.80 -3.16 -4.03
CA GLN A 59 -4.04 -3.01 -5.27
C GLN A 59 -3.53 -4.35 -5.72
N ASP A 60 -3.26 -4.43 -7.01
CA ASP A 60 -2.76 -5.64 -7.62
C ASP A 60 -1.27 -5.74 -7.36
N GLU A 61 -0.86 -6.87 -6.79
CA GLU A 61 0.54 -7.11 -6.48
C GLU A 61 1.09 -8.28 -7.27
N ALA A 62 0.44 -8.63 -8.36
CA ALA A 62 0.95 -9.68 -9.22
C ALA A 62 2.39 -9.33 -9.61
N ALA A 63 3.27 -10.32 -9.52
CA ALA A 63 4.66 -10.10 -9.85
C ALA A 63 4.77 -9.64 -11.29
N PRO A 64 5.57 -8.61 -11.54
CA PRO A 64 5.74 -8.17 -12.92
C PRO A 64 6.35 -9.27 -13.75
N VAL A 65 5.89 -9.32 -14.97
CA VAL A 65 6.43 -10.28 -15.93
C VAL A 65 7.66 -9.67 -16.55
N ARG A 66 8.71 -10.45 -16.62
CA ARG A 66 9.93 -10.00 -17.23
C ARG A 66 9.89 -10.20 -18.71
#